data_9a24e00b2badfccfff19047740f0fd75
#
_entry.id   9a24e00b2badfccfff19047740f0fd75
#
_cell.length_a   1.000
_cell.length_b   1.000
_cell.length_c   1.000
_cell.angle_alpha   90.00
_cell.angle_beta   90.00
_cell.angle_gamma   90.00
#
_symmetry.space_group_name_H-M   'P 1'
#
loop_
_entity.id
_entity.type
_entity.pdbx_description
1 polymer ?
#
loop_
_entity_poly.entity_id
_entity_poly.type
_entity_poly.pdbx_seq_one_letter_code
_entity_poly.pdbx_strand_id
1 'polypeptide(L)'
;MRNEYPRPDFIREKWMPLNGTWNFQDGTDKTPVKIQVPFPPQSRLSGFQKELTSDRITYQRNFFIPAEWIGQRILLHFGAVDYKCSVFINDHCVGFHEGGQSSFTFDITDFLSGGEETLTVAVTDYLHDETVPRGKQFWKSSGEFIWYTQSSGIWQSVWLEPVNEAHLEWIHFTPDIDQGTVEITYSLSDCTVFPCELEWDIRFKDHPVSHGSLTVSEKRGKIIVDIFKNKALRGSFHFTGWYWSPEHPNLFTVSALLKSRNILLDQVETYFGMRKVHVHGGRVYLNNQPYYQKLLLDQGYWKDGLVTAPSEENYIQDIQKAKEMGFNGCRKHEKAEDPLFLYWADKLGFLVWESTASFWSFSPQSAAVFSQEWTRTIQRDYNHPCIILWNMMNESWGVPRLYDNTQQQHFARSLYHLAHGLDPSRLVIANDGWEMTENDICAFHSYKHGSLDNPDTQAAFSLGLQSLSGLENLVERPLFADRFVYEGQPVMLTEAGGISLKTGKDKKSWGYSDTDSEESFLAAYSHVIRSIYASDLLCGFCYTQLSDIQQEQNGLLDEDHQFKTDPKKIKAINDSRETTTSFSTIEDY
;
A
#
# COMPACT_ATOMS: atom_id res chain seq x y z
N MET A 1 9.84 12.97 15.18
CA MET A 1 8.39 13.34 15.26
C MET A 1 7.90 13.48 13.84
N ARG A 2 6.78 12.86 13.49
CA ARG A 2 6.19 12.85 12.14
C ARG A 2 5.55 14.21 11.88
N ASN A 3 6.29 15.13 11.22
CA ASN A 3 5.85 16.51 10.95
C ASN A 3 5.85 16.85 9.46
N GLU A 4 6.11 15.88 8.60
CA GLU A 4 5.99 15.96 7.15
C GLU A 4 4.52 16.06 6.72
N TYR A 5 4.26 16.65 5.55
CA TYR A 5 2.91 16.73 4.99
C TYR A 5 2.38 15.33 4.64
N PRO A 6 1.22 14.90 5.19
CA PRO A 6 0.85 13.49 5.16
C PRO A 6 0.27 12.99 3.82
N ARG A 7 -0.09 13.89 2.90
CA ARG A 7 -0.74 13.54 1.63
C ARG A 7 -0.01 14.17 0.44
N PRO A 8 1.21 13.68 0.11
CA PRO A 8 2.10 14.33 -0.84
C PRO A 8 1.63 14.26 -2.31
N ASP A 9 0.62 13.46 -2.61
CA ASP A 9 -0.05 13.39 -3.92
C ASP A 9 -1.19 14.42 -4.08
N PHE A 10 -1.49 15.22 -3.03
CA PHE A 10 -2.55 16.23 -3.06
C PHE A 10 -2.26 17.35 -2.05
N ILE A 11 -1.30 18.23 -2.38
CA ILE A 11 -0.71 19.19 -1.44
C ILE A 11 -1.44 20.53 -1.48
N ARG A 12 -1.82 21.05 -0.31
CA ARG A 12 -2.15 22.46 -0.08
C ARG A 12 -1.05 23.14 0.71
N GLU A 13 -0.76 24.40 0.36
CA GLU A 13 0.31 25.19 1.01
C GLU A 13 0.05 25.38 2.51
N LYS A 14 -1.21 25.62 2.87
CA LYS A 14 -1.61 25.91 4.26
C LYS A 14 -2.11 24.63 4.92
N TRP A 15 -1.46 24.24 6.00
CA TRP A 15 -1.85 23.12 6.83
C TRP A 15 -1.22 23.20 8.22
N MET A 16 -1.71 22.43 9.17
CA MET A 16 -1.17 22.38 10.52
C MET A 16 -1.18 20.94 11.05
N PRO A 17 0.00 20.37 11.43
CA PRO A 17 0.06 19.04 12.03
C PRO A 17 -0.53 19.05 13.44
N LEU A 18 -1.31 18.03 13.74
CA LEU A 18 -1.76 17.71 15.09
C LEU A 18 -1.03 16.50 15.67
N ASN A 19 0.03 16.02 15.01
CA ASN A 19 0.93 15.01 15.56
C ASN A 19 1.68 15.55 16.79
N GLY A 20 2.11 14.64 17.67
CA GLY A 20 2.89 15.00 18.86
C GLY A 20 2.21 14.57 20.16
N THR A 21 2.34 15.34 21.21
CA THR A 21 1.87 14.94 22.55
C THR A 21 0.37 15.17 22.72
N TRP A 22 -0.36 14.11 23.05
CA TRP A 22 -1.78 14.14 23.42
C TRP A 22 -1.98 13.63 24.84
N ASN A 23 -3.15 13.92 25.42
CA ASN A 23 -3.66 13.20 26.60
C ASN A 23 -4.29 11.89 26.12
N PHE A 24 -4.07 10.82 26.84
CA PHE A 24 -4.54 9.48 26.51
C PHE A 24 -5.12 8.79 27.74
N GLN A 25 -6.19 8.04 27.53
CA GLN A 25 -6.86 7.31 28.57
C GLN A 25 -7.23 5.91 28.06
N ASP A 26 -6.81 4.87 28.77
CA ASP A 26 -7.18 3.48 28.54
C ASP A 26 -8.38 3.12 29.41
N GLY A 27 -9.50 2.84 28.75
CA GLY A 27 -10.74 2.45 29.41
C GLY A 27 -11.27 3.49 30.40
N THR A 28 -11.47 3.05 31.63
CA THR A 28 -12.02 3.88 32.72
C THR A 28 -10.94 4.45 33.65
N ASP A 29 -9.69 4.46 33.22
CA ASP A 29 -8.61 5.06 34.01
C ASP A 29 -8.97 6.50 34.42
N LYS A 30 -8.77 6.83 35.71
CA LYS A 30 -9.18 8.14 36.23
C LYS A 30 -8.25 9.27 35.85
N THR A 31 -7.00 8.95 35.48
CA THR A 31 -5.99 9.97 35.21
C THR A 31 -5.41 9.77 33.80
N PRO A 32 -5.62 10.73 32.89
CA PRO A 32 -4.99 10.69 31.58
C PRO A 32 -3.47 10.71 31.69
N VAL A 33 -2.80 9.99 30.78
CA VAL A 33 -1.35 10.01 30.60
C VAL A 33 -0.99 10.71 29.30
N LYS A 34 0.29 11.03 29.10
CA LYS A 34 0.77 11.58 27.82
C LYS A 34 1.11 10.45 26.86
N ILE A 35 0.72 10.63 25.58
CA ILE A 35 1.06 9.73 24.47
C ILE A 35 1.57 10.53 23.29
N GLN A 36 2.41 9.91 22.45
CA GLN A 36 2.88 10.49 21.20
C GLN A 36 2.08 9.95 20.00
N VAL A 37 1.30 10.81 19.35
CA VAL A 37 0.61 10.53 18.09
C VAL A 37 1.57 10.85 16.93
N PRO A 38 1.66 9.99 15.88
CA PRO A 38 0.70 8.97 15.50
C PRO A 38 1.13 7.52 15.87
N PHE A 39 1.78 7.31 16.97
CA PHE A 39 2.27 5.97 17.33
C PHE A 39 1.21 5.20 18.14
N PRO A 40 0.92 3.93 17.78
CA PRO A 40 -0.02 3.08 18.54
C PRO A 40 0.36 2.99 20.01
N PRO A 41 -0.58 2.94 20.97
CA PRO A 41 -0.30 2.87 22.40
C PRO A 41 0.67 1.76 22.79
N GLN A 42 0.60 0.62 22.11
CA GLN A 42 1.44 -0.54 22.39
C GLN A 42 2.91 -0.33 21.96
N SER A 43 3.17 0.61 21.06
CA SER A 43 4.52 0.90 20.53
C SER A 43 5.41 1.62 21.55
N ARG A 44 6.73 1.44 21.43
CA ARG A 44 7.72 2.18 22.24
C ARG A 44 7.67 3.68 21.99
N LEU A 45 7.52 4.06 20.72
CA LEU A 45 7.51 5.48 20.31
C LEU A 45 6.27 6.25 20.80
N SER A 46 5.20 5.56 21.18
CA SER A 46 4.04 6.20 21.80
C SER A 46 4.36 6.80 23.17
N GLY A 47 5.37 6.23 23.87
CA GLY A 47 5.69 6.57 25.25
C GLY A 47 4.77 5.90 26.29
N PHE A 48 3.68 5.27 25.87
CA PHE A 48 2.80 4.49 26.74
C PHE A 48 3.29 3.05 26.86
N GLN A 49 3.54 2.37 25.76
CA GLN A 49 4.20 1.06 25.64
C GLN A 49 3.59 -0.03 26.55
N LYS A 50 2.27 -0.16 26.53
CA LYS A 50 1.56 -1.18 27.32
C LYS A 50 0.47 -1.82 26.48
N GLU A 51 0.14 -3.07 26.82
CA GLU A 51 -1.11 -3.70 26.38
C GLU A 51 -2.30 -2.88 26.89
N LEU A 52 -3.32 -2.76 26.09
CA LEU A 52 -4.57 -2.09 26.49
C LEU A 52 -5.36 -2.99 27.44
N THR A 53 -6.01 -2.38 28.39
CA THR A 53 -6.88 -3.07 29.36
C THR A 53 -8.36 -3.04 28.95
N SER A 54 -8.67 -2.28 27.90
CA SER A 54 -10.05 -2.07 27.41
C SER A 54 -10.08 -1.90 25.91
N ASP A 55 -11.17 -2.33 25.30
CA ASP A 55 -11.49 -2.02 23.89
C ASP A 55 -11.75 -0.53 23.64
N ARG A 56 -11.86 0.28 24.70
CA ARG A 56 -12.16 1.71 24.60
C ARG A 56 -11.01 2.55 25.09
N ILE A 57 -10.53 3.43 24.22
CA ILE A 57 -9.47 4.39 24.52
C ILE A 57 -9.89 5.78 24.06
N THR A 58 -9.35 6.80 24.70
CA THR A 58 -9.67 8.19 24.37
C THR A 58 -8.40 9.01 24.25
N TYR A 59 -8.33 9.78 23.17
CA TYR A 59 -7.29 10.78 22.93
C TYR A 59 -7.88 12.17 23.06
N GLN A 60 -7.10 13.12 23.61
CA GLN A 60 -7.52 14.51 23.70
C GLN A 60 -6.32 15.44 23.45
N ARG A 61 -6.55 16.51 22.67
CA ARG A 61 -5.58 17.54 22.37
C ARG A 61 -6.23 18.90 22.26
N ASN A 62 -5.60 19.91 22.84
CA ASN A 62 -5.97 21.30 22.63
C ASN A 62 -5.16 21.90 21.47
N PHE A 63 -5.78 22.80 20.70
CA PHE A 63 -5.18 23.50 19.58
C PHE A 63 -5.83 24.87 19.36
N PHE A 64 -5.17 25.70 18.55
CA PHE A 64 -5.71 26.98 18.11
C PHE A 64 -5.75 27.03 16.60
N ILE A 65 -6.78 27.65 16.04
CA ILE A 65 -6.83 27.96 14.61
C ILE A 65 -5.99 29.22 14.35
N PRO A 66 -5.04 29.20 13.39
CA PRO A 66 -4.30 30.37 12.98
C PRO A 66 -5.23 31.52 12.58
N ALA A 67 -4.90 32.75 13.01
CA ALA A 67 -5.75 33.93 12.76
C ALA A 67 -5.99 34.18 11.25
N GLU A 68 -5.02 33.84 10.42
CA GLU A 68 -5.11 33.96 8.95
C GLU A 68 -6.04 32.92 8.29
N TRP A 69 -6.57 31.97 9.06
CA TRP A 69 -7.55 30.98 8.58
C TRP A 69 -9.00 31.36 8.93
N ILE A 70 -9.20 32.45 9.66
CA ILE A 70 -10.54 32.91 10.04
C ILE A 70 -11.34 33.23 8.79
N GLY A 71 -12.57 32.66 8.73
CA GLY A 71 -13.47 32.80 7.59
C GLY A 71 -13.30 31.73 6.50
N GLN A 72 -12.37 30.80 6.69
CA GLN A 72 -12.25 29.60 5.84
C GLN A 72 -12.93 28.40 6.51
N ARG A 73 -13.25 27.37 5.69
CA ARG A 73 -13.64 26.06 6.23
C ARG A 73 -12.39 25.35 6.74
N ILE A 74 -12.50 24.64 7.84
CA ILE A 74 -11.40 23.90 8.47
C ILE A 74 -11.67 22.41 8.36
N LEU A 75 -10.86 21.73 7.59
CA LEU A 75 -10.90 20.28 7.43
C LEU A 75 -9.96 19.61 8.41
N LEU A 76 -10.48 18.68 9.20
CA LEU A 76 -9.72 17.81 10.10
C LEU A 76 -9.55 16.45 9.44
N HIS A 77 -8.30 16.07 9.21
CA HIS A 77 -7.92 14.85 8.53
C HIS A 77 -7.28 13.85 9.49
N PHE A 78 -7.59 12.58 9.28
CA PHE A 78 -6.93 11.44 9.90
C PHE A 78 -6.41 10.51 8.81
N GLY A 79 -5.14 10.12 8.88
CA GLY A 79 -4.57 9.12 7.99
C GLY A 79 -5.16 7.74 8.26
N ALA A 80 -5.19 7.32 9.53
CA ALA A 80 -5.86 6.08 9.96
C ALA A 80 -6.08 6.05 11.48
N VAL A 81 -7.16 5.41 11.91
CA VAL A 81 -7.49 5.15 13.33
C VAL A 81 -8.06 3.74 13.45
N ASP A 82 -7.36 2.85 14.13
CA ASP A 82 -7.81 1.47 14.33
C ASP A 82 -8.63 1.33 15.62
N TYR A 83 -9.85 0.88 15.65
CA TYR A 83 -10.62 0.39 14.50
C TYR A 83 -11.82 1.30 14.19
N LYS A 84 -12.56 1.77 15.21
CA LYS A 84 -13.75 2.61 15.09
C LYS A 84 -13.63 3.83 15.98
N CYS A 85 -13.97 5.01 15.50
CA CYS A 85 -13.88 6.21 16.32
C CYS A 85 -15.07 7.14 16.17
N SER A 86 -15.30 7.92 17.24
CA SER A 86 -16.13 9.12 17.26
C SER A 86 -15.25 10.33 17.54
N VAL A 87 -15.41 11.37 16.76
CA VAL A 87 -14.59 12.60 16.85
C VAL A 87 -15.44 13.74 17.37
N PHE A 88 -14.90 14.48 18.33
CA PHE A 88 -15.58 15.60 18.98
C PHE A 88 -14.70 16.84 18.94
N ILE A 89 -15.30 17.99 18.69
CA ILE A 89 -14.72 19.33 18.89
C ILE A 89 -15.54 20.03 19.97
N ASN A 90 -14.88 20.47 21.05
CA ASN A 90 -15.54 21.17 22.17
C ASN A 90 -16.80 20.44 22.67
N ASP A 91 -16.68 19.11 22.87
CA ASP A 91 -17.75 18.20 23.28
C ASP A 91 -18.89 17.99 22.26
N HIS A 92 -18.85 18.61 21.08
CA HIS A 92 -19.78 18.36 19.98
C HIS A 92 -19.27 17.26 19.07
N CYS A 93 -20.07 16.22 18.85
CA CYS A 93 -19.73 15.14 17.93
C CYS A 93 -19.75 15.65 16.48
N VAL A 94 -18.61 15.57 15.80
CA VAL A 94 -18.47 16.00 14.40
C VAL A 94 -18.61 14.85 13.43
N GLY A 95 -18.40 13.60 13.85
CA GLY A 95 -18.59 12.43 13.00
C GLY A 95 -18.08 11.13 13.57
N PHE A 96 -18.24 10.08 12.77
CA PHE A 96 -17.83 8.72 13.07
C PHE A 96 -17.03 8.15 11.91
N HIS A 97 -16.11 7.24 12.23
CA HIS A 97 -15.41 6.43 11.23
C HIS A 97 -15.32 4.98 11.71
N GLU A 98 -15.41 4.04 10.77
CA GLU A 98 -15.20 2.61 10.98
C GLU A 98 -14.29 2.07 9.88
N GLY A 99 -13.26 1.32 10.29
CA GLY A 99 -12.20 0.78 9.45
C GLY A 99 -10.83 1.29 9.88
N GLY A 100 -9.88 0.37 10.13
CA GLY A 100 -8.58 0.68 10.72
C GLY A 100 -7.52 1.19 9.73
N GLN A 101 -7.77 1.06 8.42
CA GLN A 101 -6.74 1.20 7.39
C GLN A 101 -6.96 2.40 6.45
N SER A 102 -8.15 3.00 6.46
CA SER A 102 -8.51 4.06 5.52
C SER A 102 -8.51 5.44 6.15
N SER A 103 -8.11 6.46 5.37
CA SER A 103 -8.18 7.86 5.77
C SER A 103 -9.60 8.41 5.75
N PHE A 104 -9.84 9.43 6.57
CA PHE A 104 -11.12 10.14 6.63
C PHE A 104 -10.95 11.60 7.02
N THR A 105 -11.97 12.42 6.72
CA THR A 105 -11.95 13.86 6.90
C THR A 105 -13.28 14.35 7.44
N PHE A 106 -13.24 15.32 8.36
CA PHE A 106 -14.42 16.04 8.84
C PHE A 106 -14.22 17.55 8.66
N ASP A 107 -15.26 18.23 8.20
CA ASP A 107 -15.33 19.68 8.31
C ASP A 107 -15.76 20.06 9.73
N ILE A 108 -14.87 20.72 10.44
CA ILE A 108 -15.06 21.08 11.85
C ILE A 108 -15.46 22.54 12.06
N THR A 109 -15.62 23.33 10.99
CA THR A 109 -15.77 24.79 11.02
C THR A 109 -16.88 25.26 11.95
N ASP A 110 -18.06 24.62 11.86
CA ASP A 110 -19.25 25.03 12.59
C ASP A 110 -19.22 24.67 14.09
N PHE A 111 -18.18 23.91 14.51
CA PHE A 111 -17.98 23.47 15.90
C PHE A 111 -16.87 24.26 16.63
N LEU A 112 -16.18 25.18 15.92
CA LEU A 112 -15.10 25.99 16.48
C LEU A 112 -15.64 27.11 17.33
N SER A 113 -15.02 27.35 18.49
CA SER A 113 -15.38 28.44 19.42
C SER A 113 -14.70 29.77 19.09
N GLY A 114 -13.62 29.73 18.30
CA GLY A 114 -12.76 30.89 18.00
C GLY A 114 -11.71 31.17 19.09
N GLY A 115 -11.51 30.23 20.02
CA GLY A 115 -10.51 30.28 21.07
C GLY A 115 -9.57 29.10 21.07
N GLU A 116 -9.25 28.59 22.26
CA GLU A 116 -8.60 27.29 22.42
C GLU A 116 -9.64 26.19 22.17
N GLU A 117 -9.39 25.38 21.17
CA GLU A 117 -10.28 24.29 20.78
C GLU A 117 -9.81 22.96 21.41
N THR A 118 -10.76 22.10 21.76
CA THR A 118 -10.47 20.77 22.29
C THR A 118 -10.92 19.70 21.30
N LEU A 119 -9.95 18.93 20.76
CA LEU A 119 -10.23 17.75 19.95
C LEU A 119 -10.20 16.51 20.84
N THR A 120 -11.30 15.75 20.82
CA THR A 120 -11.40 14.45 21.49
C THR A 120 -11.71 13.36 20.47
N VAL A 121 -10.93 12.26 20.50
CA VAL A 121 -11.12 11.07 19.67
C VAL A 121 -11.39 9.89 20.58
N ALA A 122 -12.62 9.43 20.60
CA ALA A 122 -13.05 8.24 21.34
C ALA A 122 -12.98 7.03 20.41
N VAL A 123 -12.09 6.11 20.70
CA VAL A 123 -11.83 4.94 19.85
C VAL A 123 -12.38 3.68 20.54
N THR A 124 -12.94 2.79 19.73
CA THR A 124 -13.23 1.40 20.11
C THR A 124 -12.45 0.50 19.18
N ASP A 125 -11.50 -0.26 19.74
CA ASP A 125 -10.78 -1.32 19.05
C ASP A 125 -11.15 -2.66 19.69
N TYR A 126 -11.78 -3.52 18.91
CA TYR A 126 -12.24 -4.83 19.37
C TYR A 126 -11.06 -5.81 19.44
N LEU A 127 -10.24 -5.70 20.49
CA LEU A 127 -8.94 -6.37 20.65
C LEU A 127 -8.95 -7.87 20.39
N HIS A 128 -10.07 -8.55 20.64
CA HIS A 128 -10.21 -10.01 20.55
C HIS A 128 -11.22 -10.48 19.49
N ASP A 129 -11.79 -9.57 18.72
CA ASP A 129 -12.79 -9.91 17.69
C ASP A 129 -12.09 -10.30 16.38
N GLU A 130 -12.27 -11.54 15.96
CA GLU A 130 -11.73 -12.09 14.73
C GLU A 130 -12.47 -11.63 13.46
N THR A 131 -13.60 -10.94 13.61
CA THR A 131 -14.42 -10.51 12.49
C THR A 131 -14.05 -9.11 11.98
N VAL A 132 -13.28 -8.33 12.74
CA VAL A 132 -12.81 -7.02 12.28
C VAL A 132 -11.53 -7.15 11.45
N PRO A 133 -11.34 -6.31 10.40
CA PRO A 133 -10.11 -6.23 9.65
C PRO A 133 -8.94 -5.81 10.57
N ARG A 134 -7.97 -6.71 10.74
CA ARG A 134 -6.83 -6.52 11.64
C ARG A 134 -5.47 -6.89 11.04
N GLY A 135 -5.47 -7.54 9.87
CA GLY A 135 -4.24 -8.00 9.24
C GLY A 135 -3.42 -8.91 10.16
N LYS A 136 -2.15 -8.60 10.34
CA LYS A 136 -1.20 -9.39 11.16
C LYS A 136 -1.30 -9.15 12.66
N GLN A 137 -2.24 -8.33 13.14
CA GLN A 137 -2.43 -8.09 14.57
C GLN A 137 -3.12 -9.30 15.23
N PHE A 138 -2.47 -9.84 16.27
CA PHE A 138 -2.98 -11.04 16.94
C PHE A 138 -4.16 -10.69 17.85
N TRP A 139 -5.21 -11.48 17.79
CA TRP A 139 -6.42 -11.30 18.64
C TRP A 139 -6.28 -11.89 20.05
N LYS A 140 -5.06 -12.35 20.41
CA LYS A 140 -4.69 -12.75 21.76
C LYS A 140 -3.67 -11.75 22.32
N SER A 141 -3.41 -11.84 23.64
CA SER A 141 -2.62 -10.85 24.36
C SER A 141 -1.14 -10.75 23.97
N SER A 142 -0.57 -11.77 23.33
CA SER A 142 0.84 -11.76 22.89
C SER A 142 0.97 -12.30 21.49
N GLY A 143 1.87 -11.71 20.68
CA GLY A 143 2.19 -12.20 19.34
C GLY A 143 2.67 -13.65 19.38
N GLU A 144 2.27 -14.44 18.39
CA GLU A 144 2.62 -15.85 18.27
C GLU A 144 2.75 -16.23 16.80
N PHE A 145 3.80 -16.97 16.44
CA PHE A 145 4.05 -17.47 15.09
C PHE A 145 4.09 -16.33 14.06
N ILE A 146 3.13 -16.24 13.14
CA ILE A 146 3.04 -15.19 12.10
C ILE A 146 2.24 -13.96 12.56
N TRP A 147 1.78 -13.92 13.80
CA TRP A 147 0.93 -12.85 14.34
C TRP A 147 1.74 -11.97 15.28
N TYR A 148 1.53 -10.65 15.18
CA TYR A 148 2.32 -9.64 15.88
C TYR A 148 1.51 -8.90 16.94
N THR A 149 2.18 -8.06 17.70
CA THR A 149 1.58 -7.18 18.70
C THR A 149 0.45 -6.34 18.08
N GLN A 150 -0.66 -6.24 18.80
CA GLN A 150 -1.79 -5.38 18.45
C GLN A 150 -1.36 -3.91 18.32
N SER A 151 -2.07 -3.17 17.47
CA SER A 151 -1.82 -1.75 17.22
C SER A 151 -3.16 -1.04 17.14
N SER A 152 -3.49 -0.29 18.18
CA SER A 152 -4.82 0.33 18.35
C SER A 152 -4.77 1.84 18.18
N GLY A 153 -5.89 2.44 17.87
CA GLY A 153 -6.08 3.88 17.88
C GLY A 153 -5.41 4.61 16.73
N ILE A 154 -4.97 5.84 16.98
CA ILE A 154 -4.37 6.71 15.94
C ILE A 154 -2.98 6.19 15.61
N TRP A 155 -2.78 5.69 14.37
CA TRP A 155 -1.48 5.16 13.93
C TRP A 155 -0.93 5.83 12.65
N GLN A 156 -1.69 6.74 12.02
CA GLN A 156 -1.22 7.66 10.98
C GLN A 156 -1.51 9.10 11.36
N SER A 157 -0.91 10.04 10.64
CA SER A 157 -0.92 11.48 10.95
C SER A 157 -2.33 12.07 11.09
N VAL A 158 -2.44 13.08 11.95
CA VAL A 158 -3.62 13.93 12.12
C VAL A 158 -3.23 15.37 11.80
N TRP A 159 -4.03 16.05 10.96
CA TRP A 159 -3.72 17.45 10.56
C TRP A 159 -4.97 18.24 10.19
N LEU A 160 -4.79 19.56 10.10
CA LEU A 160 -5.81 20.50 9.65
C LEU A 160 -5.41 21.16 8.33
N GLU A 161 -6.40 21.42 7.49
CA GLU A 161 -6.27 22.24 6.27
C GLU A 161 -7.38 23.30 6.22
N PRO A 162 -7.05 24.59 6.00
CA PRO A 162 -8.03 25.62 5.69
C PRO A 162 -8.36 25.54 4.19
N VAL A 163 -9.65 25.58 3.87
CA VAL A 163 -10.14 25.61 2.48
C VAL A 163 -11.25 26.65 2.34
N ASN A 164 -11.49 27.13 1.12
CA ASN A 164 -12.70 27.87 0.84
C ASN A 164 -13.91 26.95 0.82
N GLU A 165 -15.14 27.51 0.85
CA GLU A 165 -16.37 26.72 0.69
C GLU A 165 -16.31 25.88 -0.60
N ALA A 166 -15.91 26.50 -1.70
CA ALA A 166 -15.65 25.80 -2.97
C ALA A 166 -14.19 25.39 -3.05
N HIS A 167 -13.92 24.09 -3.04
CA HIS A 167 -12.59 23.50 -3.14
C HIS A 167 -12.59 22.16 -3.85
N LEU A 168 -11.42 21.69 -4.25
CA LEU A 168 -11.21 20.35 -4.78
C LEU A 168 -11.26 19.32 -3.64
N GLU A 169 -12.09 18.29 -3.77
CA GLU A 169 -12.09 17.16 -2.83
C GLU A 169 -11.04 16.13 -3.22
N TRP A 170 -10.93 15.84 -4.50
CA TRP A 170 -9.92 14.95 -5.08
C TRP A 170 -9.75 15.21 -6.58
N ILE A 171 -8.63 14.76 -7.10
CA ILE A 171 -8.31 14.73 -8.53
C ILE A 171 -7.59 13.42 -8.84
N HIS A 172 -8.04 12.69 -9.88
CA HIS A 172 -7.45 11.43 -10.31
C HIS A 172 -6.91 11.55 -11.73
N PHE A 173 -5.80 10.87 -11.98
CA PHE A 173 -5.12 10.83 -13.27
C PHE A 173 -5.11 9.40 -13.81
N THR A 174 -5.73 9.18 -14.97
CA THR A 174 -5.70 7.90 -15.67
C THR A 174 -4.89 8.04 -16.95
N PRO A 175 -3.61 7.63 -16.96
CA PRO A 175 -2.77 7.73 -18.14
C PRO A 175 -3.13 6.68 -19.18
N ASP A 176 -3.10 7.09 -20.45
CA ASP A 176 -3.13 6.21 -21.61
C ASP A 176 -1.87 6.44 -22.44
N ILE A 177 -0.90 5.53 -22.30
CA ILE A 177 0.36 5.63 -23.02
C ILE A 177 0.23 5.30 -24.50
N ASP A 178 -0.79 4.54 -24.90
CA ASP A 178 -1.01 4.15 -26.28
C ASP A 178 -1.58 5.33 -27.08
N GLN A 179 -2.43 6.15 -26.44
CA GLN A 179 -2.94 7.39 -27.03
C GLN A 179 -2.04 8.62 -26.73
N GLY A 180 -1.17 8.51 -25.71
CA GLY A 180 -0.36 9.62 -25.20
C GLY A 180 -1.18 10.70 -24.53
N THR A 181 -2.24 10.30 -23.84
CA THR A 181 -3.16 11.18 -23.14
C THR A 181 -3.21 10.85 -21.66
N VAL A 182 -3.73 11.78 -20.87
CA VAL A 182 -4.15 11.54 -19.48
C VAL A 182 -5.60 12.01 -19.33
N GLU A 183 -6.47 11.14 -18.82
CA GLU A 183 -7.78 11.54 -18.35
C GLU A 183 -7.63 12.05 -16.91
N ILE A 184 -8.11 13.28 -16.69
CA ILE A 184 -8.15 13.92 -15.36
C ILE A 184 -9.61 13.91 -14.94
N THR A 185 -9.93 13.20 -13.85
CA THR A 185 -11.24 13.26 -13.21
C THR A 185 -11.13 14.04 -11.92
N TYR A 186 -12.18 14.76 -11.54
CA TYR A 186 -12.17 15.61 -10.33
C TYR A 186 -13.51 15.58 -9.61
N SER A 187 -13.47 15.91 -8.31
CA SER A 187 -14.64 16.23 -7.50
C SER A 187 -14.43 17.55 -6.75
N LEU A 188 -15.46 18.36 -6.73
CA LEU A 188 -15.52 19.62 -5.99
C LEU A 188 -16.43 19.46 -4.76
N SER A 189 -16.25 20.33 -3.77
CA SER A 189 -17.09 20.38 -2.58
C SER A 189 -18.56 20.65 -2.92
N ASP A 190 -19.49 20.21 -2.07
CA ASP A 190 -20.94 20.39 -2.24
C ASP A 190 -21.36 21.86 -2.23
N CYS A 191 -20.57 22.74 -1.61
CA CYS A 191 -20.83 24.17 -1.52
C CYS A 191 -20.38 24.96 -2.75
N THR A 192 -19.85 24.30 -3.79
CA THR A 192 -19.35 24.98 -5.00
C THR A 192 -20.47 25.65 -5.78
N VAL A 193 -20.35 26.94 -6.01
CA VAL A 193 -21.28 27.75 -6.83
C VAL A 193 -20.77 27.78 -8.26
N PHE A 194 -21.56 27.25 -9.18
CA PHE A 194 -21.21 27.19 -10.61
C PHE A 194 -21.72 28.41 -11.42
N PRO A 195 -21.05 28.76 -12.54
CA PRO A 195 -19.86 28.11 -13.10
C PRO A 195 -18.57 28.54 -12.39
N CYS A 196 -17.63 27.59 -12.28
CA CYS A 196 -16.25 27.81 -11.90
C CYS A 196 -15.31 27.52 -13.08
N GLU A 197 -14.05 27.84 -12.94
CA GLU A 197 -13.00 27.52 -13.89
C GLU A 197 -11.97 26.63 -13.19
N LEU A 198 -11.68 25.44 -13.75
CA LEU A 198 -10.59 24.58 -13.33
C LEU A 198 -9.44 24.75 -14.32
N GLU A 199 -8.34 25.33 -13.86
CA GLU A 199 -7.10 25.47 -14.64
C GLU A 199 -6.10 24.39 -14.22
N TRP A 200 -5.25 23.97 -15.16
CA TRP A 200 -4.12 23.08 -14.89
C TRP A 200 -2.85 23.56 -15.57
N ASP A 201 -1.72 23.37 -14.88
CA ASP A 201 -0.37 23.50 -15.45
C ASP A 201 0.37 22.18 -15.21
N ILE A 202 0.62 21.43 -16.27
CA ILE A 202 1.32 20.15 -16.24
C ILE A 202 2.74 20.37 -16.70
N ARG A 203 3.70 19.88 -15.91
CA ARG A 203 5.14 19.99 -16.18
C ARG A 203 5.83 18.62 -16.11
N PHE A 204 6.91 18.49 -16.86
CA PHE A 204 7.82 17.35 -16.82
C PHE A 204 9.25 17.85 -16.67
N LYS A 205 9.93 17.49 -15.56
CA LYS A 205 11.27 18.00 -15.25
C LYS A 205 11.38 19.53 -15.44
N ASP A 206 10.43 20.25 -14.85
CA ASP A 206 10.27 21.72 -14.91
C ASP A 206 9.93 22.31 -16.31
N HIS A 207 9.87 21.49 -17.35
CA HIS A 207 9.43 21.95 -18.67
C HIS A 207 7.90 21.93 -18.75
N PRO A 208 7.25 23.01 -19.23
CA PRO A 208 5.80 23.04 -19.41
C PRO A 208 5.39 22.03 -20.49
N VAL A 209 4.42 21.17 -20.17
CA VAL A 209 3.89 20.14 -21.05
C VAL A 209 2.50 20.52 -21.57
N SER A 210 1.60 20.90 -20.67
CA SER A 210 0.25 21.31 -21.00
C SER A 210 -0.23 22.35 -20.01
N HIS A 211 -0.87 23.39 -20.54
CA HIS A 211 -1.61 24.37 -19.75
C HIS A 211 -2.98 24.54 -20.37
N GLY A 212 -4.00 24.59 -19.55
CA GLY A 212 -5.37 24.77 -20.03
C GLY A 212 -6.34 25.09 -18.92
N SER A 213 -7.58 25.35 -19.34
CA SER A 213 -8.68 25.58 -18.41
C SER A 213 -9.99 24.99 -18.96
N LEU A 214 -10.89 24.69 -18.06
CA LEU A 214 -12.24 24.22 -18.35
C LEU A 214 -13.24 24.97 -17.49
N THR A 215 -14.30 25.48 -18.13
CA THR A 215 -15.48 25.95 -17.39
C THR A 215 -16.22 24.75 -16.81
N VAL A 216 -16.29 24.67 -15.49
CA VAL A 216 -16.94 23.61 -14.73
C VAL A 216 -18.36 24.04 -14.37
N SER A 217 -19.33 23.20 -14.69
CA SER A 217 -20.75 23.42 -14.40
C SER A 217 -21.36 22.37 -13.47
N GLU A 218 -20.59 21.35 -13.10
CA GLU A 218 -21.03 20.24 -12.27
C GLU A 218 -19.98 19.89 -11.22
N LYS A 219 -20.41 19.28 -10.10
CA LYS A 219 -19.54 18.87 -8.99
C LYS A 219 -18.43 17.91 -9.45
N ARG A 220 -18.74 17.02 -10.38
CA ARG A 220 -17.80 16.01 -10.89
C ARG A 220 -17.71 16.09 -12.40
N GLY A 221 -16.52 15.87 -12.90
CA GLY A 221 -16.29 15.88 -14.33
C GLY A 221 -14.97 15.26 -14.73
N LYS A 222 -14.71 15.29 -16.04
CA LYS A 222 -13.46 14.77 -16.59
C LYS A 222 -12.96 15.61 -17.76
N ILE A 223 -11.64 15.57 -17.93
CA ILE A 223 -10.91 16.27 -19.00
C ILE A 223 -9.91 15.26 -19.59
N ILE A 224 -9.76 15.22 -20.90
CA ILE A 224 -8.69 14.45 -21.54
C ILE A 224 -7.63 15.44 -22.03
N VAL A 225 -6.42 15.29 -21.55
CA VAL A 225 -5.27 16.13 -21.91
C VAL A 225 -4.31 15.32 -22.78
N ASP A 226 -4.00 15.85 -23.96
CA ASP A 226 -3.06 15.26 -24.90
C ASP A 226 -1.62 15.68 -24.54
N ILE A 227 -0.86 14.76 -23.98
CA ILE A 227 0.54 14.94 -23.57
C ILE A 227 1.46 14.92 -24.79
N PHE A 228 1.13 14.16 -25.84
CA PHE A 228 1.92 14.07 -27.08
C PHE A 228 1.91 15.33 -27.95
N LYS A 229 1.01 16.28 -27.72
CA LYS A 229 1.06 17.56 -28.42
C LYS A 229 2.37 18.31 -28.16
N ASN A 230 3.01 18.07 -27.02
CA ASN A 230 4.28 18.70 -26.71
C ASN A 230 5.42 18.12 -27.55
N LYS A 231 6.06 18.97 -28.35
CA LYS A 231 7.16 18.58 -29.26
C LYS A 231 8.37 18.02 -28.49
N ALA A 232 8.62 18.50 -27.27
CA ALA A 232 9.74 18.02 -26.44
C ALA A 232 9.58 16.53 -26.07
N LEU A 233 8.35 16.05 -25.90
CA LEU A 233 8.06 14.66 -25.61
C LEU A 233 8.05 13.77 -26.86
N ARG A 234 7.71 14.34 -28.02
CA ARG A 234 7.74 13.64 -29.33
C ARG A 234 9.15 13.29 -29.83
N GLY A 235 10.17 14.01 -29.36
CA GLY A 235 11.56 13.86 -29.82
C GLY A 235 12.31 12.69 -29.19
N SER A 236 11.78 11.98 -28.20
CA SER A 236 12.41 10.80 -27.65
C SER A 236 12.12 9.59 -28.54
N PHE A 237 13.10 9.23 -29.37
CA PHE A 237 13.03 8.13 -30.34
C PHE A 237 12.75 6.74 -29.72
N HIS A 238 12.82 6.65 -28.41
CA HIS A 238 12.54 5.46 -27.61
C HIS A 238 11.52 5.77 -26.53
N PHE A 239 10.32 6.06 -26.79
CA PHE A 239 9.11 6.24 -25.94
C PHE A 239 9.26 6.04 -24.42
N THR A 240 10.40 5.56 -23.92
CA THR A 240 10.71 5.29 -22.51
C THR A 240 11.18 6.52 -21.73
N GLY A 241 11.59 7.57 -22.41
CA GLY A 241 12.23 8.75 -21.79
C GLY A 241 11.34 9.56 -20.86
N TRP A 242 10.02 9.31 -20.83
CA TRP A 242 9.05 10.03 -20.02
C TRP A 242 7.98 9.12 -19.38
N TYR A 243 7.99 7.80 -19.68
CA TYR A 243 7.18 6.85 -18.95
C TYR A 243 7.74 6.62 -17.53
N TRP A 244 6.85 6.33 -16.61
CA TRP A 244 7.25 5.90 -15.28
C TRP A 244 7.56 4.40 -15.27
N SER A 245 8.71 4.04 -14.72
CA SER A 245 9.10 2.66 -14.40
C SER A 245 10.09 2.67 -13.23
N PRO A 246 10.41 1.51 -12.61
CA PRO A 246 11.44 1.43 -11.57
C PRO A 246 12.82 1.94 -12.00
N GLU A 247 13.16 1.79 -13.26
CA GLU A 247 14.41 2.25 -13.85
C GLU A 247 14.37 3.75 -14.21
N HIS A 248 13.17 4.25 -14.51
CA HIS A 248 12.93 5.63 -14.92
C HIS A 248 11.71 6.20 -14.19
N PRO A 249 11.85 6.62 -12.91
CA PRO A 249 10.74 7.09 -12.10
C PRO A 249 10.29 8.51 -12.52
N ASN A 250 9.88 8.64 -13.75
CA ASN A 250 9.46 9.92 -14.35
C ASN A 250 8.07 10.31 -13.88
N LEU A 251 7.96 11.47 -13.27
CA LEU A 251 6.70 12.04 -12.79
C LEU A 251 6.42 13.38 -13.47
N PHE A 252 5.16 13.60 -13.77
CA PHE A 252 4.62 14.88 -14.21
C PHE A 252 4.04 15.59 -13.00
N THR A 253 4.46 16.82 -12.75
CA THR A 253 3.87 17.67 -11.70
C THR A 253 2.70 18.45 -12.26
N VAL A 254 1.69 18.66 -11.43
CA VAL A 254 0.46 19.34 -11.81
C VAL A 254 0.10 20.37 -10.75
N SER A 255 -0.07 21.63 -11.17
CA SER A 255 -0.76 22.64 -10.37
C SER A 255 -2.19 22.76 -10.86
N ALA A 256 -3.17 22.46 -10.00
CA ALA A 256 -4.59 22.58 -10.27
C ALA A 256 -5.19 23.74 -9.49
N LEU A 257 -5.83 24.69 -10.21
CA LEU A 257 -6.40 25.91 -9.64
C LEU A 257 -7.90 25.95 -9.89
N LEU A 258 -8.69 26.06 -8.85
CA LEU A 258 -10.12 26.35 -8.95
C LEU A 258 -10.37 27.85 -8.79
N LYS A 259 -11.04 28.46 -9.76
CA LYS A 259 -11.32 29.90 -9.79
C LYS A 259 -12.80 30.19 -10.03
N SER A 260 -13.28 31.31 -9.51
CA SER A 260 -14.56 31.90 -9.91
C SER A 260 -14.36 33.40 -10.17
N ARG A 261 -14.74 33.86 -11.37
CA ARG A 261 -14.59 35.27 -11.78
C ARG A 261 -13.16 35.81 -11.54
N ASN A 262 -12.15 35.02 -11.87
CA ASN A 262 -10.71 35.29 -11.65
C ASN A 262 -10.28 35.35 -10.17
N ILE A 263 -11.12 34.98 -9.21
CA ILE A 263 -10.75 34.84 -7.80
C ILE A 263 -10.31 33.39 -7.57
N LEU A 264 -9.11 33.21 -7.03
CA LEU A 264 -8.62 31.88 -6.65
C LEU A 264 -9.43 31.36 -5.46
N LEU A 265 -10.05 30.18 -5.62
CA LEU A 265 -10.81 29.51 -4.60
C LEU A 265 -10.01 28.39 -3.94
N ASP A 266 -9.27 27.60 -4.73
CA ASP A 266 -8.43 26.51 -4.23
C ASP A 266 -7.23 26.29 -5.15
N GLN A 267 -6.13 25.83 -4.59
CA GLN A 267 -4.93 25.41 -5.32
C GLN A 267 -4.38 24.15 -4.70
N VAL A 268 -4.13 23.17 -5.56
CA VAL A 268 -3.58 21.88 -5.19
C VAL A 268 -2.39 21.56 -6.09
N GLU A 269 -1.27 21.19 -5.46
CA GLU A 269 -0.13 20.62 -6.15
C GLU A 269 -0.19 19.10 -6.06
N THR A 270 -0.03 18.43 -7.21
CA THR A 270 -0.13 16.98 -7.33
C THR A 270 0.80 16.46 -8.42
N TYR A 271 0.78 15.17 -8.69
CA TYR A 271 1.60 14.56 -9.74
C TYR A 271 0.96 13.27 -10.27
N PHE A 272 1.45 12.80 -11.41
CA PHE A 272 1.14 11.48 -11.96
C PHE A 272 2.32 10.91 -12.74
N GLY A 273 2.30 9.60 -13.00
CA GLY A 273 3.23 8.92 -13.89
C GLY A 273 2.52 8.36 -15.12
N MET A 274 3.07 8.60 -16.30
CA MET A 274 2.59 7.94 -17.53
C MET A 274 3.03 6.48 -17.51
N ARG A 275 2.11 5.56 -17.23
CA ARG A 275 2.38 4.14 -17.03
C ARG A 275 1.19 3.29 -17.47
N LYS A 276 1.46 2.10 -18.01
CA LYS A 276 0.46 1.06 -18.29
C LYS A 276 0.94 -0.27 -17.75
N VAL A 277 0.08 -0.97 -17.02
CA VAL A 277 0.28 -2.38 -16.67
C VAL A 277 -0.84 -3.22 -17.27
N HIS A 278 -0.51 -4.37 -17.84
CA HIS A 278 -1.49 -5.30 -18.40
C HIS A 278 -0.91 -6.71 -18.52
N VAL A 279 -1.79 -7.65 -18.77
CA VAL A 279 -1.45 -9.05 -19.03
C VAL A 279 -1.61 -9.34 -20.51
N HIS A 280 -0.63 -10.02 -21.10
CA HIS A 280 -0.72 -10.55 -22.45
C HIS A 280 0.11 -11.83 -22.59
N GLY A 281 -0.45 -12.87 -23.23
CA GLY A 281 0.27 -14.12 -23.51
C GLY A 281 0.88 -14.79 -22.27
N GLY A 282 0.18 -14.79 -21.12
CA GLY A 282 0.65 -15.37 -19.87
C GLY A 282 1.83 -14.61 -19.22
N ARG A 283 2.01 -13.33 -19.54
CA ARG A 283 3.06 -12.49 -18.95
C ARG A 283 2.52 -11.13 -18.55
N VAL A 284 3.18 -10.53 -17.55
CA VAL A 284 2.92 -9.15 -17.13
C VAL A 284 3.75 -8.20 -17.96
N TYR A 285 3.11 -7.13 -18.42
CA TYR A 285 3.73 -6.06 -19.19
C TYR A 285 3.68 -4.75 -18.40
N LEU A 286 4.78 -4.03 -18.40
CA LEU A 286 4.88 -2.64 -17.97
C LEU A 286 5.28 -1.79 -19.18
N ASN A 287 4.46 -0.76 -19.48
CA ASN A 287 4.68 0.13 -20.62
C ASN A 287 4.87 -0.62 -21.96
N ASN A 288 4.00 -1.61 -22.19
CA ASN A 288 4.01 -2.46 -23.39
C ASN A 288 5.29 -3.34 -23.58
N GLN A 289 6.09 -3.50 -22.51
CA GLN A 289 7.24 -4.42 -22.52
C GLN A 289 7.05 -5.51 -21.46
N PRO A 290 7.41 -6.77 -21.73
CA PRO A 290 7.39 -7.82 -20.72
C PRO A 290 8.26 -7.40 -19.53
N TYR A 291 7.71 -7.50 -18.32
CA TYR A 291 8.38 -7.04 -17.12
C TYR A 291 8.45 -8.15 -16.08
N TYR A 292 9.67 -8.55 -15.72
CA TYR A 292 9.88 -9.58 -14.70
C TYR A 292 9.93 -8.94 -13.31
N GLN A 293 8.99 -9.31 -12.46
CA GLN A 293 8.86 -8.76 -11.12
C GLN A 293 9.73 -9.55 -10.14
N LYS A 294 10.64 -8.85 -9.47
CA LYS A 294 11.47 -9.33 -8.36
C LYS A 294 11.03 -8.61 -7.10
N LEU A 295 9.97 -9.14 -6.46
CA LEU A 295 9.35 -8.48 -5.32
C LEU A 295 9.88 -9.03 -3.99
N LEU A 296 9.72 -8.22 -2.96
CA LEU A 296 10.01 -8.53 -1.57
C LEU A 296 8.76 -8.31 -0.73
N LEU A 297 8.37 -9.30 0.08
CA LEU A 297 7.25 -9.15 0.99
C LEU A 297 7.62 -8.16 2.08
N ASP A 298 6.77 -7.15 2.28
CA ASP A 298 6.96 -6.08 3.25
C ASP A 298 5.72 -5.93 4.12
N GLN A 299 5.86 -6.24 5.39
CA GLN A 299 4.79 -6.16 6.38
C GLN A 299 4.54 -4.73 6.87
N GLY A 300 5.48 -3.80 6.65
CA GLY A 300 5.39 -2.42 7.13
C GLY A 300 5.38 -2.32 8.65
N TYR A 301 6.28 -3.03 9.32
CA TYR A 301 6.46 -3.01 10.77
C TYR A 301 7.86 -2.53 11.15
N TRP A 302 7.93 -1.77 12.24
CA TRP A 302 9.17 -1.27 12.82
C TRP A 302 9.21 -1.62 14.32
N LYS A 303 10.36 -2.04 14.82
CA LYS A 303 10.57 -2.45 16.21
C LYS A 303 9.98 -1.48 17.25
N ASP A 304 10.18 -0.20 17.05
CA ASP A 304 9.79 0.83 18.02
C ASP A 304 8.42 1.46 17.73
N GLY A 305 7.96 1.41 16.49
CA GLY A 305 6.75 2.05 16.02
C GLY A 305 5.60 1.11 15.69
N LEU A 306 5.87 -0.20 15.67
CA LEU A 306 4.95 -1.23 15.17
C LEU A 306 4.52 -0.92 13.72
N VAL A 307 3.25 -0.71 13.49
CA VAL A 307 2.71 -0.39 12.15
C VAL A 307 3.05 1.02 11.64
N THR A 308 3.67 1.85 12.47
CA THR A 308 3.99 3.26 12.14
C THR A 308 5.49 3.45 12.02
N ALA A 309 5.97 3.86 10.86
CA ALA A 309 7.38 4.18 10.66
C ALA A 309 7.85 5.29 11.62
N PRO A 310 9.03 5.18 12.21
CA PRO A 310 9.57 6.21 13.12
C PRO A 310 9.70 7.59 12.46
N SER A 311 10.00 7.62 11.17
CA SER A 311 10.12 8.83 10.35
C SER A 311 9.94 8.51 8.87
N GLU A 312 9.75 9.54 8.05
CA GLU A 312 9.73 9.44 6.58
C GLU A 312 11.00 8.77 6.03
N GLU A 313 12.16 9.07 6.63
CA GLU A 313 13.46 8.49 6.23
C GLU A 313 13.48 6.95 6.29
N ASN A 314 12.70 6.33 7.19
CA ASN A 314 12.63 4.88 7.27
C ASN A 314 12.01 4.26 6.00
N TYR A 315 11.01 4.90 5.42
CA TYR A 315 10.44 4.47 4.13
C TYR A 315 11.46 4.56 3.00
N ILE A 316 12.20 5.68 2.95
CA ILE A 316 13.26 5.89 1.94
C ILE A 316 14.32 4.80 2.05
N GLN A 317 14.79 4.53 3.27
CA GLN A 317 15.84 3.54 3.52
C GLN A 317 15.41 2.12 3.18
N ASP A 318 14.17 1.72 3.51
CA ASP A 318 13.65 0.39 3.20
C ASP A 318 13.56 0.16 1.69
N ILE A 319 13.06 1.14 0.94
CA ILE A 319 13.03 1.09 -0.54
C ILE A 319 14.45 1.01 -1.11
N GLN A 320 15.37 1.85 -0.61
CA GLN A 320 16.75 1.87 -1.10
C GLN A 320 17.48 0.56 -0.82
N LYS A 321 17.32 -0.01 0.38
CA LYS A 321 17.90 -1.30 0.77
C LYS A 321 17.35 -2.45 -0.07
N ALA A 322 16.05 -2.49 -0.33
CA ALA A 322 15.44 -3.46 -1.22
C ALA A 322 16.03 -3.37 -2.65
N LYS A 323 16.17 -2.16 -3.18
CA LYS A 323 16.80 -1.92 -4.49
C LYS A 323 18.28 -2.27 -4.49
N GLU A 324 19.02 -2.02 -3.41
CA GLU A 324 20.43 -2.41 -3.26
C GLU A 324 20.60 -3.93 -3.31
N MET A 325 19.64 -4.70 -2.80
CA MET A 325 19.59 -6.16 -2.92
C MET A 325 19.08 -6.66 -4.29
N GLY A 326 18.72 -5.76 -5.23
CA GLY A 326 18.32 -6.10 -6.59
C GLY A 326 16.83 -6.40 -6.77
N PHE A 327 15.98 -6.05 -5.81
CA PHE A 327 14.52 -6.07 -5.97
C PHE A 327 14.04 -4.83 -6.72
N ASN A 328 12.95 -4.98 -7.48
CA ASN A 328 12.33 -3.88 -8.23
C ASN A 328 10.95 -3.47 -7.67
N GLY A 329 10.51 -4.10 -6.58
CA GLY A 329 9.25 -3.78 -5.92
C GLY A 329 9.03 -4.59 -4.65
N CYS A 330 7.92 -4.30 -3.99
CA CYS A 330 7.43 -5.07 -2.85
C CYS A 330 5.95 -5.45 -3.03
N ARG A 331 5.57 -6.46 -2.26
CA ARG A 331 4.18 -6.77 -1.96
C ARG A 331 3.94 -6.34 -0.51
N LYS A 332 3.17 -5.27 -0.32
CA LYS A 332 2.70 -4.89 1.01
C LYS A 332 1.78 -5.97 1.51
N HIS A 333 1.88 -6.31 2.79
CA HIS A 333 1.21 -7.48 3.32
C HIS A 333 0.31 -7.10 4.49
N GLU A 334 -1.00 -7.34 4.30
CA GLU A 334 -2.03 -7.22 5.34
C GLU A 334 -2.09 -5.83 6.01
N LYS A 335 -1.78 -4.78 5.24
CA LYS A 335 -1.76 -3.39 5.69
C LYS A 335 -1.89 -2.46 4.49
N ALA A 336 -2.79 -1.47 4.57
CA ALA A 336 -2.76 -0.32 3.67
C ALA A 336 -1.67 0.66 4.14
N GLU A 337 -0.69 0.90 3.27
CA GLU A 337 0.49 1.65 3.71
C GLU A 337 0.22 3.16 3.81
N ASP A 338 1.12 3.86 4.51
CA ASP A 338 1.12 5.32 4.60
C ASP A 338 1.36 5.93 3.21
N PRO A 339 0.61 6.95 2.76
CA PRO A 339 0.82 7.62 1.48
C PRO A 339 2.25 8.13 1.26
N LEU A 340 3.00 8.41 2.32
CA LEU A 340 4.43 8.78 2.22
C LEU A 340 5.30 7.64 1.69
N PHE A 341 5.04 6.39 2.05
CA PHE A 341 5.74 5.26 1.46
C PHE A 341 5.48 5.17 -0.05
N LEU A 342 4.22 5.30 -0.45
CA LEU A 342 3.82 5.26 -1.86
C LEU A 342 4.46 6.42 -2.66
N TYR A 343 4.48 7.61 -2.09
CA TYR A 343 5.18 8.76 -2.68
C TYR A 343 6.67 8.49 -2.92
N TRP A 344 7.35 7.89 -1.94
CA TRP A 344 8.76 7.58 -2.11
C TRP A 344 8.99 6.40 -3.06
N ALA A 345 8.08 5.43 -3.10
CA ALA A 345 8.08 4.38 -4.12
C ALA A 345 7.94 4.96 -5.54
N ASP A 346 7.06 5.96 -5.72
CA ASP A 346 6.93 6.69 -6.98
C ASP A 346 8.20 7.44 -7.35
N LYS A 347 8.81 8.14 -6.40
CA LYS A 347 10.01 8.97 -6.61
C LYS A 347 11.28 8.16 -6.83
N LEU A 348 11.43 7.05 -6.12
CA LEU A 348 12.62 6.21 -6.17
C LEU A 348 12.52 5.10 -7.23
N GLY A 349 11.32 4.92 -7.81
CA GLY A 349 11.07 3.86 -8.78
C GLY A 349 11.06 2.48 -8.13
N PHE A 350 9.94 2.13 -7.48
CA PHE A 350 9.77 0.86 -6.80
C PHE A 350 8.32 0.39 -6.97
N LEU A 351 8.11 -0.81 -7.53
CA LEU A 351 6.77 -1.35 -7.73
C LEU A 351 6.11 -1.70 -6.40
N VAL A 352 4.82 -1.51 -6.32
CA VAL A 352 4.03 -1.86 -5.14
C VAL A 352 2.83 -2.72 -5.56
N TRP A 353 2.68 -3.87 -4.90
CA TRP A 353 1.41 -4.57 -4.79
C TRP A 353 0.80 -4.11 -3.48
N GLU A 354 -0.28 -3.36 -3.57
CA GLU A 354 -0.93 -2.79 -2.40
C GLU A 354 -1.94 -3.78 -1.81
N SER A 355 -2.04 -3.80 -0.48
CA SER A 355 -2.94 -4.64 0.29
C SER A 355 -3.67 -3.82 1.34
N THR A 356 -4.58 -4.44 2.09
CA THR A 356 -5.16 -3.90 3.31
C THR A 356 -5.34 -5.02 4.33
N ALA A 357 -5.61 -4.67 5.58
CA ALA A 357 -5.76 -5.64 6.66
C ALA A 357 -7.00 -6.53 6.44
N SER A 358 -6.80 -7.85 6.35
CA SER A 358 -7.89 -8.82 6.31
C SER A 358 -8.51 -9.05 7.70
N PHE A 359 -9.74 -9.53 7.72
CA PHE A 359 -10.37 -10.13 8.90
C PHE A 359 -10.07 -11.64 8.93
N TRP A 360 -10.24 -12.28 10.10
CA TRP A 360 -9.97 -13.72 10.25
C TRP A 360 -11.23 -14.59 10.11
N SER A 361 -12.36 -14.14 10.67
CA SER A 361 -13.63 -14.88 10.65
C SER A 361 -14.65 -14.23 9.74
N PHE A 362 -15.21 -15.02 8.78
CA PHE A 362 -16.19 -14.54 7.82
C PHE A 362 -17.54 -14.20 8.45
N SER A 363 -18.03 -13.01 8.16
CA SER A 363 -19.41 -12.59 8.42
C SER A 363 -19.88 -11.61 7.33
N PRO A 364 -21.19 -11.43 7.14
CA PRO A 364 -21.69 -10.38 6.23
C PRO A 364 -21.22 -8.97 6.62
N GLN A 365 -21.06 -8.71 7.93
CA GLN A 365 -20.54 -7.43 8.43
C GLN A 365 -19.06 -7.25 8.07
N SER A 366 -18.23 -8.28 8.30
CA SER A 366 -16.81 -8.25 7.90
C SER A 366 -16.64 -7.98 6.41
N ALA A 367 -17.42 -8.67 5.57
CA ALA A 367 -17.42 -8.49 4.14
C ALA A 367 -17.79 -7.05 3.72
N ALA A 368 -18.79 -6.45 4.36
CA ALA A 368 -19.24 -5.10 4.07
C ALA A 368 -18.16 -4.06 4.43
N VAL A 369 -17.61 -4.13 5.65
CA VAL A 369 -16.56 -3.20 6.11
C VAL A 369 -15.30 -3.33 5.25
N PHE A 370 -14.86 -4.55 4.98
CA PHE A 370 -13.67 -4.80 4.16
C PHE A 370 -13.81 -4.26 2.73
N SER A 371 -14.99 -4.44 2.10
CA SER A 371 -15.26 -3.85 0.79
C SER A 371 -15.24 -2.32 0.81
N GLN A 372 -15.69 -1.71 1.91
CA GLN A 372 -15.66 -0.26 2.09
C GLN A 372 -14.22 0.25 2.30
N GLU A 373 -13.41 -0.44 3.10
CA GLU A 373 -11.99 -0.10 3.27
C GLU A 373 -11.25 -0.17 1.94
N TRP A 374 -11.43 -1.23 1.15
CA TRP A 374 -10.85 -1.32 -0.20
C TRP A 374 -11.30 -0.19 -1.11
N THR A 375 -12.58 0.17 -1.09
CA THR A 375 -13.08 1.30 -1.87
C THR A 375 -12.33 2.59 -1.53
N ARG A 376 -12.15 2.87 -0.23
CA ARG A 376 -11.45 4.07 0.25
C ARG A 376 -9.96 4.03 -0.06
N THR A 377 -9.30 2.88 0.11
CA THR A 377 -7.89 2.68 -0.20
C THR A 377 -7.61 2.90 -1.69
N ILE A 378 -8.38 2.28 -2.58
CA ILE A 378 -8.22 2.48 -4.03
C ILE A 378 -8.44 3.96 -4.41
N GLN A 379 -9.44 4.63 -3.83
CA GLN A 379 -9.68 6.05 -4.08
C GLN A 379 -8.56 6.95 -3.56
N ARG A 380 -8.01 6.66 -2.36
CA ARG A 380 -6.91 7.41 -1.76
C ARG A 380 -5.64 7.29 -2.62
N ASP A 381 -5.31 6.07 -3.04
CA ASP A 381 -4.01 5.73 -3.61
C ASP A 381 -4.01 5.67 -5.15
N TYR A 382 -5.11 6.11 -5.78
CA TYR A 382 -5.34 6.02 -7.22
C TYR A 382 -4.21 6.63 -8.05
N ASN A 383 -3.63 7.75 -7.62
CA ASN A 383 -2.65 8.52 -8.39
C ASN A 383 -1.24 7.94 -8.38
N HIS A 384 -0.93 6.99 -7.49
CA HIS A 384 0.42 6.44 -7.34
C HIS A 384 0.80 5.51 -8.49
N PRO A 385 1.73 5.88 -9.39
CA PRO A 385 2.15 5.02 -10.49
C PRO A 385 2.92 3.77 -10.02
N CYS A 386 3.50 3.76 -8.83
CA CYS A 386 4.18 2.61 -8.25
C CYS A 386 3.24 1.43 -8.00
N ILE A 387 1.97 1.68 -7.68
CA ILE A 387 0.98 0.61 -7.50
C ILE A 387 0.62 0.04 -8.86
N ILE A 388 0.92 -1.24 -9.06
CA ILE A 388 0.63 -1.96 -10.30
C ILE A 388 -0.41 -3.07 -10.11
N LEU A 389 -0.71 -3.40 -8.85
CA LEU A 389 -1.65 -4.47 -8.52
C LEU A 389 -2.32 -4.21 -7.16
N TRP A 390 -3.62 -4.48 -7.10
CA TRP A 390 -4.42 -4.55 -5.87
C TRP A 390 -4.52 -6.00 -5.41
N ASN A 391 -3.91 -6.33 -4.26
CA ASN A 391 -3.90 -7.66 -3.67
C ASN A 391 -4.93 -7.73 -2.55
N MET A 392 -6.15 -8.26 -2.89
CA MET A 392 -7.34 -8.07 -2.07
C MET A 392 -7.33 -8.89 -0.79
N MET A 393 -7.01 -10.19 -0.86
CA MET A 393 -6.97 -11.11 0.27
C MET A 393 -5.73 -12.01 0.19
N ASN A 394 -5.31 -12.52 1.35
CA ASN A 394 -4.19 -13.43 1.48
C ASN A 394 -4.64 -14.80 2.01
N GLU A 395 -4.21 -15.90 1.35
CA GLU A 395 -4.27 -17.28 1.85
C GLU A 395 -5.65 -17.74 2.37
N SER A 396 -6.71 -17.22 1.76
CA SER A 396 -8.10 -17.45 2.20
C SER A 396 -8.39 -16.97 3.63
N TRP A 397 -7.60 -16.00 4.17
CA TRP A 397 -7.92 -15.39 5.45
C TRP A 397 -9.26 -14.68 5.39
N GLY A 398 -10.06 -14.90 6.43
CA GLY A 398 -11.44 -14.40 6.47
C GLY A 398 -12.44 -15.16 5.58
N VAL A 399 -11.95 -16.00 4.67
CA VAL A 399 -12.77 -16.84 3.76
C VAL A 399 -12.31 -18.32 3.79
N PRO A 400 -12.26 -18.96 4.97
CA PRO A 400 -11.61 -20.25 5.17
C PRO A 400 -12.22 -21.42 4.37
N ARG A 401 -13.40 -21.21 3.79
CA ARG A 401 -14.09 -22.15 2.93
C ARG A 401 -14.23 -21.65 1.49
N LEU A 402 -13.26 -20.84 1.03
CA LEU A 402 -13.29 -20.29 -0.33
C LEU A 402 -13.35 -21.37 -1.39
N TYR A 403 -12.72 -22.52 -1.13
CA TYR A 403 -12.72 -23.65 -2.06
C TYR A 403 -14.13 -24.10 -2.46
N ASP A 404 -15.03 -24.33 -1.50
CA ASP A 404 -16.33 -24.98 -1.72
C ASP A 404 -17.56 -24.14 -1.32
N ASN A 405 -17.37 -23.00 -0.69
CA ASN A 405 -18.47 -22.15 -0.22
C ASN A 405 -18.81 -21.07 -1.24
N THR A 406 -19.96 -21.22 -1.89
CA THR A 406 -20.44 -20.30 -2.92
C THR A 406 -20.55 -18.84 -2.45
N GLN A 407 -20.93 -18.59 -1.18
CA GLN A 407 -21.02 -17.24 -0.64
C GLN A 407 -19.63 -16.58 -0.57
N GLN A 408 -18.61 -17.31 -0.08
CA GLN A 408 -17.25 -16.81 -0.01
C GLN A 408 -16.64 -16.62 -1.41
N GLN A 409 -16.94 -17.51 -2.37
CA GLN A 409 -16.56 -17.35 -3.78
C GLN A 409 -17.19 -16.09 -4.39
N HIS A 410 -18.48 -15.83 -4.13
CA HIS A 410 -19.12 -14.59 -4.57
C HIS A 410 -18.48 -13.36 -3.94
N PHE A 411 -18.08 -13.43 -2.67
CA PHE A 411 -17.40 -12.32 -2.00
C PHE A 411 -16.03 -12.04 -2.65
N ALA A 412 -15.18 -13.05 -2.85
CA ALA A 412 -13.90 -12.88 -3.51
C ALA A 412 -14.04 -12.27 -4.91
N ARG A 413 -14.97 -12.79 -5.72
CA ARG A 413 -15.29 -12.24 -7.04
C ARG A 413 -15.81 -10.81 -6.98
N SER A 414 -16.61 -10.48 -5.97
CA SER A 414 -17.11 -9.11 -5.80
C SER A 414 -15.99 -8.11 -5.55
N LEU A 415 -14.95 -8.49 -4.80
CA LEU A 415 -13.75 -7.67 -4.58
C LEU A 415 -12.96 -7.48 -5.88
N TYR A 416 -12.77 -8.53 -6.67
CA TYR A 416 -12.12 -8.45 -7.97
C TYR A 416 -12.82 -7.43 -8.90
N HIS A 417 -14.14 -7.56 -9.04
CA HIS A 417 -14.92 -6.66 -9.90
C HIS A 417 -15.04 -5.25 -9.31
N LEU A 418 -15.08 -5.11 -7.98
CA LEU A 418 -15.07 -3.81 -7.31
C LEU A 418 -13.78 -3.05 -7.65
N ALA A 419 -12.63 -3.70 -7.51
CA ALA A 419 -11.35 -3.08 -7.78
C ALA A 419 -11.24 -2.64 -9.25
N HIS A 420 -11.55 -3.51 -10.22
CA HIS A 420 -11.57 -3.16 -11.64
C HIS A 420 -12.62 -2.10 -12.00
N GLY A 421 -13.75 -2.08 -11.28
CA GLY A 421 -14.78 -1.06 -11.45
C GLY A 421 -14.37 0.33 -10.95
N LEU A 422 -13.50 0.39 -9.96
CA LEU A 422 -12.96 1.62 -9.40
C LEU A 422 -11.68 2.06 -10.12
N ASP A 423 -10.85 1.11 -10.55
CA ASP A 423 -9.57 1.35 -11.19
C ASP A 423 -9.30 0.32 -12.30
N PRO A 424 -9.53 0.68 -13.57
CA PRO A 424 -9.29 -0.20 -14.71
C PRO A 424 -7.80 -0.25 -15.13
N SER A 425 -6.92 0.48 -14.47
CA SER A 425 -5.53 0.67 -14.88
C SER A 425 -4.52 -0.24 -14.18
N ARG A 426 -4.99 -1.07 -13.24
CA ARG A 426 -4.15 -1.98 -12.43
C ARG A 426 -4.66 -3.41 -12.46
N LEU A 427 -3.75 -4.35 -12.18
CA LEU A 427 -4.10 -5.75 -12.03
C LEU A 427 -4.74 -6.02 -10.66
N VAL A 428 -5.48 -7.12 -10.54
CA VAL A 428 -6.18 -7.50 -9.32
C VAL A 428 -5.96 -8.98 -9.01
N ILE A 429 -5.62 -9.29 -7.77
CA ILE A 429 -5.66 -10.62 -7.19
C ILE A 429 -6.76 -10.63 -6.12
N ALA A 430 -7.82 -11.42 -6.32
CA ALA A 430 -8.90 -11.53 -5.34
C ALA A 430 -8.47 -12.29 -4.09
N ASN A 431 -7.69 -13.36 -4.26
CA ASN A 431 -7.08 -14.13 -3.18
C ASN A 431 -5.71 -14.63 -3.64
N ASP A 432 -4.68 -14.30 -2.88
CA ASP A 432 -3.29 -14.68 -3.15
C ASP A 432 -2.94 -16.01 -2.47
N GLY A 433 -2.10 -16.80 -3.10
CA GLY A 433 -1.54 -18.03 -2.55
C GLY A 433 -2.19 -19.32 -3.03
N TRP A 434 -3.50 -19.40 -3.05
CA TRP A 434 -4.29 -20.58 -3.46
C TRP A 434 -5.80 -20.27 -3.56
N GLU A 435 -6.62 -21.33 -3.88
CA GLU A 435 -8.08 -21.27 -3.95
C GLU A 435 -8.59 -20.07 -4.76
N MET A 436 -7.88 -19.75 -5.85
CA MET A 436 -8.21 -18.59 -6.68
C MET A 436 -9.59 -18.74 -7.32
N THR A 437 -10.31 -17.64 -7.36
CA THR A 437 -11.52 -17.47 -8.17
C THR A 437 -11.14 -16.75 -9.47
N GLU A 438 -11.55 -15.50 -9.66
CA GLU A 438 -11.12 -14.64 -10.76
C GLU A 438 -9.91 -13.84 -10.30
N ASN A 439 -8.78 -13.99 -11.01
CA ASN A 439 -7.52 -13.29 -10.73
C ASN A 439 -6.83 -12.95 -12.05
N ASP A 440 -6.17 -11.81 -12.13
CA ASP A 440 -5.33 -11.45 -13.28
C ASP A 440 -4.00 -12.21 -13.30
N ILE A 441 -3.57 -12.73 -12.16
CA ILE A 441 -2.34 -13.50 -11.98
C ILE A 441 -2.68 -14.82 -11.28
N CYS A 442 -2.13 -15.94 -11.78
CA CYS A 442 -2.09 -17.19 -11.07
C CYS A 442 -0.99 -17.11 -10.01
N ALA A 443 -1.39 -16.68 -8.81
CA ALA A 443 -0.52 -16.41 -7.69
C ALA A 443 -0.50 -17.60 -6.73
N PHE A 444 0.70 -18.07 -6.34
CA PHE A 444 0.80 -19.18 -5.40
C PHE A 444 1.92 -18.99 -4.39
N HIS A 445 1.75 -19.59 -3.20
CA HIS A 445 2.73 -19.59 -2.12
C HIS A 445 3.37 -20.97 -1.98
N SER A 446 4.68 -21.01 -1.76
CA SER A 446 5.37 -22.24 -1.43
C SER A 446 6.64 -21.99 -0.64
N TYR A 447 6.71 -22.58 0.52
CA TYR A 447 7.91 -22.65 1.36
C TYR A 447 8.57 -24.03 1.30
N LYS A 448 8.13 -24.91 0.38
CA LYS A 448 8.64 -26.28 0.20
C LYS A 448 9.92 -26.32 -0.67
N HIS A 449 10.80 -25.31 -0.51
CA HIS A 449 12.02 -25.19 -1.32
C HIS A 449 13.12 -26.21 -0.99
N GLY A 450 12.90 -27.07 -0.01
CA GLY A 450 13.82 -28.13 0.39
C GLY A 450 14.93 -27.65 1.33
N SER A 451 15.66 -28.61 1.88
CA SER A 451 16.81 -28.38 2.78
C SER A 451 18.11 -28.58 2.01
N LEU A 452 19.15 -27.82 2.40
CA LEU A 452 20.53 -28.01 1.87
C LEU A 452 21.05 -29.43 2.11
N ASP A 453 20.61 -30.08 3.19
CA ASP A 453 21.01 -31.45 3.56
C ASP A 453 20.22 -32.53 2.83
N ASN A 454 19.20 -32.15 2.04
CA ASN A 454 18.36 -33.09 1.30
C ASN A 454 18.17 -32.66 -0.16
N PRO A 455 19.10 -33.06 -1.08
CA PRO A 455 19.04 -32.71 -2.49
C PRO A 455 17.77 -33.15 -3.20
N ASP A 456 17.11 -34.24 -2.74
CA ASP A 456 15.89 -34.74 -3.37
C ASP A 456 14.71 -33.76 -3.16
N THR A 457 14.64 -33.12 -1.97
CA THR A 457 13.61 -32.11 -1.71
C THR A 457 13.85 -30.83 -2.50
N GLN A 458 15.11 -30.45 -2.70
CA GLN A 458 15.49 -29.33 -3.56
C GLN A 458 15.14 -29.61 -5.03
N ALA A 459 15.43 -30.82 -5.51
CA ALA A 459 15.08 -31.24 -6.86
C ALA A 459 13.56 -31.28 -7.07
N ALA A 460 12.81 -31.76 -6.08
CA ALA A 460 11.34 -31.78 -6.12
C ALA A 460 10.74 -30.37 -6.23
N PHE A 461 11.26 -29.41 -5.48
CA PHE A 461 10.87 -28.00 -5.62
C PHE A 461 11.15 -27.46 -7.02
N SER A 462 12.39 -27.60 -7.51
CA SER A 462 12.78 -27.13 -8.85
C SER A 462 11.93 -27.77 -9.96
N LEU A 463 11.64 -29.06 -9.85
CA LEU A 463 10.78 -29.79 -10.81
C LEU A 463 9.32 -29.33 -10.71
N GLY A 464 8.81 -29.13 -9.51
CA GLY A 464 7.44 -28.65 -9.26
C GLY A 464 7.15 -27.32 -9.92
N LEU A 465 8.13 -26.42 -10.02
CA LEU A 465 8.00 -25.11 -10.64
C LEU A 465 7.89 -25.15 -12.18
N GLN A 466 8.05 -26.30 -12.83
CA GLN A 466 8.10 -26.39 -14.30
C GLN A 466 6.72 -26.53 -14.96
N SER A 467 5.66 -26.85 -14.22
CA SER A 467 4.33 -27.05 -14.78
C SER A 467 3.23 -26.79 -13.77
N LEU A 468 2.03 -26.44 -14.25
CA LEU A 468 0.85 -26.23 -13.38
C LEU A 468 0.55 -27.46 -12.50
N SER A 469 0.66 -28.67 -13.06
CA SER A 469 0.47 -29.90 -12.28
C SER A 469 1.58 -30.10 -11.23
N GLY A 470 2.77 -29.57 -11.47
CA GLY A 470 3.86 -29.55 -10.51
C GLY A 470 3.58 -28.59 -9.34
N LEU A 471 2.98 -27.43 -9.63
CA LEU A 471 2.63 -26.45 -8.60
C LEU A 471 1.65 -27.00 -7.58
N GLU A 472 0.68 -27.83 -7.99
CA GLU A 472 -0.28 -28.48 -7.07
C GLU A 472 0.40 -29.31 -5.96
N ASN A 473 1.62 -29.77 -6.17
CA ASN A 473 2.39 -30.48 -5.14
C ASN A 473 3.17 -29.53 -4.21
N LEU A 474 3.31 -28.27 -4.62
CA LEU A 474 4.07 -27.27 -3.88
C LEU A 474 3.19 -26.40 -2.96
N VAL A 475 1.91 -26.29 -3.26
CA VAL A 475 0.95 -25.50 -2.47
C VAL A 475 0.36 -26.30 -1.30
N GLU A 476 -0.23 -25.62 -0.34
CA GLU A 476 -0.90 -26.25 0.82
C GLU A 476 -2.37 -26.58 0.54
N ARG A 477 -2.98 -25.86 -0.41
CA ARG A 477 -4.37 -26.01 -0.82
C ARG A 477 -4.44 -25.98 -2.35
N PRO A 478 -5.54 -26.44 -2.98
CA PRO A 478 -5.70 -26.36 -4.44
C PRO A 478 -5.47 -24.95 -4.98
N LEU A 479 -4.80 -24.83 -6.12
CA LEU A 479 -4.54 -23.52 -6.74
C LEU A 479 -5.82 -22.73 -7.01
N PHE A 480 -6.87 -23.41 -7.45
CA PHE A 480 -8.16 -22.80 -7.78
C PHE A 480 -9.27 -23.34 -6.89
N ALA A 481 -10.24 -22.50 -6.55
CA ALA A 481 -11.47 -22.89 -5.89
C ALA A 481 -12.30 -23.82 -6.79
N ASP A 482 -13.20 -24.60 -6.20
CA ASP A 482 -14.07 -25.51 -6.98
C ASP A 482 -14.80 -24.74 -8.10
N ARG A 483 -14.79 -25.31 -9.32
CA ARG A 483 -15.33 -24.76 -10.58
C ARG A 483 -14.52 -23.64 -11.24
N PHE A 484 -13.38 -23.25 -10.67
CA PHE A 484 -12.46 -22.31 -11.31
C PHE A 484 -11.24 -23.07 -11.83
N VAL A 485 -10.68 -22.57 -12.91
CA VAL A 485 -9.56 -23.23 -13.60
C VAL A 485 -8.58 -22.17 -14.12
N TYR A 486 -7.37 -22.64 -14.43
CA TYR A 486 -6.39 -21.81 -15.09
C TYR A 486 -6.85 -21.43 -16.52
N GLU A 487 -6.81 -20.15 -16.85
CA GLU A 487 -7.25 -19.58 -18.12
C GLU A 487 -6.12 -18.90 -18.90
N GLY A 488 -4.85 -19.15 -18.53
CA GLY A 488 -3.69 -18.56 -19.19
C GLY A 488 -3.12 -17.31 -18.52
N GLN A 489 -3.48 -17.07 -17.26
CA GLN A 489 -2.93 -15.97 -16.47
C GLN A 489 -1.40 -16.10 -16.31
N PRO A 490 -0.64 -14.99 -16.17
CA PRO A 490 0.74 -15.05 -15.72
C PRO A 490 0.86 -15.82 -14.42
N VAL A 491 1.86 -16.67 -14.29
CA VAL A 491 2.10 -17.46 -13.07
C VAL A 491 3.22 -16.83 -12.27
N MET A 492 2.97 -16.57 -10.98
CA MET A 492 3.95 -15.98 -10.07
C MET A 492 3.98 -16.72 -8.73
N LEU A 493 5.19 -16.94 -8.22
CA LEU A 493 5.42 -17.42 -6.86
C LEU A 493 5.43 -16.20 -5.92
N THR A 494 4.31 -15.95 -5.27
CA THR A 494 4.03 -14.70 -4.55
C THR A 494 4.39 -14.73 -3.07
N GLU A 495 4.79 -15.90 -2.57
CA GLU A 495 5.55 -16.06 -1.32
C GLU A 495 6.48 -17.26 -1.41
N ALA A 496 7.75 -17.05 -1.08
CA ALA A 496 8.77 -18.09 -1.06
C ALA A 496 9.95 -17.70 -0.16
N GLY A 497 10.74 -18.68 0.22
CA GLY A 497 11.94 -18.48 1.03
C GLY A 497 11.62 -18.53 2.52
N GLY A 498 11.51 -17.41 3.20
CA GLY A 498 11.29 -17.38 4.64
C GLY A 498 12.43 -18.04 5.42
N ILE A 499 13.67 -17.89 4.92
CA ILE A 499 14.86 -18.54 5.45
C ILE A 499 15.39 -17.73 6.64
N SER A 500 15.52 -18.36 7.79
CA SER A 500 16.09 -17.75 8.98
C SER A 500 17.61 -17.92 9.01
N LEU A 501 18.35 -16.83 9.28
CA LEU A 501 19.77 -16.87 9.60
C LEU A 501 19.93 -16.78 11.13
N LYS A 502 20.14 -17.92 11.77
CA LYS A 502 20.27 -18.02 13.22
C LYS A 502 21.71 -17.79 13.67
N THR A 503 22.05 -16.56 14.04
CA THR A 503 23.36 -16.21 14.60
C THR A 503 23.46 -16.35 16.13
N GLY A 504 22.35 -16.74 16.81
CA GLY A 504 22.26 -16.81 18.27
C GLY A 504 21.29 -17.89 18.79
N LYS A 505 21.22 -18.00 20.13
CA LYS A 505 20.42 -19.02 20.84
C LYS A 505 18.98 -18.58 21.16
N ASP A 506 18.38 -17.69 20.42
CA ASP A 506 16.99 -17.31 20.69
C ASP A 506 16.05 -18.46 20.31
N LYS A 507 15.55 -19.16 21.33
CA LYS A 507 14.69 -20.34 21.16
C LYS A 507 13.26 -20.02 20.72
N LYS A 508 12.88 -18.75 20.68
CA LYS A 508 11.52 -18.31 20.30
C LYS A 508 11.42 -17.82 18.86
N SER A 509 12.56 -17.51 18.24
CA SER A 509 12.59 -17.09 16.84
C SER A 509 12.37 -18.25 15.88
N TRP A 510 11.68 -17.98 14.77
CA TRP A 510 11.38 -18.99 13.77
C TRP A 510 11.50 -18.43 12.33
N GLY A 511 11.62 -19.33 11.40
CA GLY A 511 11.49 -19.15 9.96
C GLY A 511 11.00 -20.44 9.32
N TYR A 512 10.61 -20.42 8.04
CA TYR A 512 10.15 -21.61 7.33
C TYR A 512 11.28 -22.63 7.12
N SER A 513 12.52 -22.15 7.10
CA SER A 513 13.72 -22.98 7.19
C SER A 513 14.82 -22.23 7.94
N ASP A 514 15.78 -22.97 8.49
CA ASP A 514 16.84 -22.40 9.32
C ASP A 514 18.20 -22.61 8.68
N THR A 515 19.07 -21.62 8.83
CA THR A 515 20.51 -21.69 8.49
C THR A 515 21.34 -21.14 9.65
N ASP A 516 22.59 -21.58 9.77
CA ASP A 516 23.47 -21.29 10.89
C ASP A 516 24.69 -20.42 10.53
N SER A 517 24.83 -20.13 9.25
CA SER A 517 25.94 -19.29 8.71
C SER A 517 25.48 -18.48 7.51
N GLU A 518 26.22 -17.41 7.22
CA GLU A 518 25.97 -16.60 6.01
C GLU A 518 26.11 -17.45 4.74
N GLU A 519 27.08 -18.37 4.71
CA GLU A 519 27.32 -19.25 3.56
C GLU A 519 26.13 -20.18 3.32
N SER A 520 25.61 -20.84 4.37
CA SER A 520 24.43 -21.71 4.26
C SER A 520 23.19 -20.92 3.88
N PHE A 521 23.02 -19.71 4.44
CA PHE A 521 21.93 -18.82 4.07
C PHE A 521 21.96 -18.46 2.58
N LEU A 522 23.10 -17.97 2.09
CA LEU A 522 23.27 -17.60 0.68
C LEU A 522 23.11 -18.79 -0.27
N ALA A 523 23.54 -19.99 0.15
CA ALA A 523 23.35 -21.21 -0.63
C ALA A 523 21.87 -21.56 -0.75
N ALA A 524 21.11 -21.52 0.37
CA ALA A 524 19.66 -21.78 0.38
C ALA A 524 18.89 -20.72 -0.41
N TYR A 525 19.20 -19.44 -0.21
CA TYR A 525 18.63 -18.33 -0.97
C TYR A 525 18.90 -18.49 -2.48
N SER A 526 20.15 -18.79 -2.85
CA SER A 526 20.54 -18.99 -4.25
C SER A 526 19.80 -20.17 -4.88
N HIS A 527 19.56 -21.25 -4.12
CA HIS A 527 18.78 -22.39 -4.60
C HIS A 527 17.34 -21.97 -4.94
N VAL A 528 16.66 -21.25 -4.05
CA VAL A 528 15.29 -20.77 -4.27
C VAL A 528 15.22 -19.91 -5.54
N ILE A 529 16.05 -18.87 -5.64
CA ILE A 529 16.01 -17.92 -6.76
C ILE A 529 16.39 -18.58 -8.09
N ARG A 530 17.42 -19.45 -8.11
CA ARG A 530 17.80 -20.17 -9.34
C ARG A 530 16.74 -21.17 -9.79
N SER A 531 16.07 -21.85 -8.87
CA SER A 531 14.95 -22.74 -9.22
C SER A 531 13.80 -21.96 -9.86
N ILE A 532 13.50 -20.76 -9.35
CA ILE A 532 12.50 -19.85 -9.92
C ILE A 532 12.93 -19.41 -11.34
N TYR A 533 14.19 -19.01 -11.53
CA TYR A 533 14.70 -18.54 -12.84
C TYR A 533 14.81 -19.67 -13.88
N ALA A 534 14.98 -20.91 -13.44
CA ALA A 534 14.99 -22.07 -14.32
C ALA A 534 13.58 -22.46 -14.82
N SER A 535 12.53 -21.85 -14.32
CA SER A 535 11.16 -22.08 -14.76
C SER A 535 10.76 -21.13 -15.89
N ASP A 536 10.36 -21.70 -17.03
CA ASP A 536 9.76 -20.94 -18.14
C ASP A 536 8.30 -20.53 -17.85
N LEU A 537 7.67 -21.17 -16.84
CA LEU A 537 6.30 -20.90 -16.43
C LEU A 537 6.20 -19.57 -15.65
N LEU A 538 7.20 -19.29 -14.80
CA LEU A 538 7.13 -18.16 -13.87
C LEU A 538 7.54 -16.83 -14.52
N CYS A 539 6.72 -15.80 -14.31
CA CYS A 539 6.99 -14.45 -14.81
C CYS A 539 7.41 -13.45 -13.71
N GLY A 540 7.60 -13.93 -12.49
CA GLY A 540 8.05 -13.14 -11.35
C GLY A 540 7.98 -13.91 -10.04
N PHE A 541 8.46 -13.29 -8.99
CA PHE A 541 8.42 -13.84 -7.63
C PHE A 541 8.32 -12.73 -6.57
N CYS A 542 7.90 -13.12 -5.35
CA CYS A 542 8.02 -12.32 -4.15
C CYS A 542 8.69 -13.16 -3.05
N TYR A 543 9.82 -12.66 -2.53
CA TYR A 543 10.59 -13.33 -1.47
C TYR A 543 10.10 -12.90 -0.09
N THR A 544 9.90 -13.80 0.82
CA THR A 544 9.56 -13.58 2.23
C THR A 544 10.83 -13.55 3.07
N GLN A 545 11.30 -12.44 3.71
CA GLN A 545 10.67 -11.11 3.69
C GLN A 545 11.70 -10.00 3.86
N LEU A 546 11.27 -8.72 3.88
CA LEU A 546 12.16 -7.58 4.00
C LEU A 546 12.94 -7.59 5.33
N SER A 547 12.24 -7.58 6.46
CA SER A 547 12.84 -7.45 7.79
C SER A 547 12.29 -8.49 8.76
N ASP A 548 13.08 -8.76 9.79
CA ASP A 548 12.60 -9.51 10.97
C ASP A 548 11.52 -8.72 11.69
N ILE A 549 10.52 -9.43 12.20
CA ILE A 549 9.44 -8.83 12.96
C ILE A 549 9.18 -9.70 14.20
N GLN A 550 9.54 -9.18 15.36
CA GLN A 550 9.34 -9.87 16.63
C GLN A 550 9.90 -11.31 16.61
N GLN A 551 9.05 -12.35 16.76
CA GLN A 551 9.46 -13.75 16.74
C GLN A 551 9.71 -14.31 15.34
N GLU A 552 9.22 -13.67 14.28
CA GLU A 552 9.42 -14.07 12.90
C GLU A 552 10.73 -13.47 12.35
N GLN A 553 11.79 -14.30 12.33
CA GLN A 553 13.16 -13.84 12.05
C GLN A 553 13.69 -14.42 10.74
N ASN A 554 12.96 -14.23 9.67
CA ASN A 554 13.28 -14.68 8.31
C ASN A 554 13.50 -13.53 7.31
N GLY A 555 13.64 -12.29 7.81
CA GLY A 555 13.94 -11.13 7.00
C GLY A 555 15.34 -11.14 6.39
N LEU A 556 15.54 -10.42 5.28
CA LEU A 556 16.87 -10.08 4.74
C LEU A 556 17.55 -8.99 5.57
N LEU A 557 16.75 -8.18 6.24
CA LEU A 557 17.17 -7.21 7.25
C LEU A 557 16.81 -7.74 8.64
N ASP A 558 17.53 -7.30 9.65
CA ASP A 558 17.17 -7.54 11.06
C ASP A 558 15.99 -6.63 11.50
N GLU A 559 15.59 -6.74 12.78
CA GLU A 559 14.50 -5.96 13.36
C GLU A 559 14.79 -4.43 13.45
N ASP A 560 16.07 -4.06 13.41
CA ASP A 560 16.54 -2.66 13.33
C ASP A 560 16.76 -2.23 11.85
N HIS A 561 16.24 -3.02 10.90
CA HIS A 561 16.36 -2.86 9.45
C HIS A 561 17.81 -2.76 8.96
N GLN A 562 18.77 -3.45 9.62
CA GLN A 562 20.14 -3.56 9.12
C GLN A 562 20.33 -4.85 8.31
N PHE A 563 21.20 -4.81 7.32
CA PHE A 563 21.50 -5.99 6.50
C PHE A 563 22.04 -7.14 7.34
N LYS A 564 21.46 -8.33 7.22
CA LYS A 564 21.98 -9.56 7.85
C LYS A 564 23.13 -10.18 7.07
N THR A 565 23.20 -9.89 5.76
CA THR A 565 24.26 -10.35 4.85
C THR A 565 24.67 -9.19 3.95
N ASP A 566 25.80 -9.33 3.23
CA ASP A 566 26.20 -8.33 2.23
C ASP A 566 25.14 -8.21 1.11
N PRO A 567 24.48 -7.04 0.96
CA PRO A 567 23.44 -6.83 -0.05
C PRO A 567 23.92 -7.10 -1.48
N LYS A 568 25.22 -6.93 -1.76
CA LYS A 568 25.80 -7.21 -3.08
C LYS A 568 25.77 -8.69 -3.43
N LYS A 569 25.91 -9.58 -2.43
CA LYS A 569 25.78 -11.03 -2.63
C LYS A 569 24.34 -11.42 -2.98
N ILE A 570 23.36 -10.84 -2.29
CA ILE A 570 21.93 -11.01 -2.61
C ILE A 570 21.63 -10.47 -4.01
N LYS A 571 22.11 -9.26 -4.30
CA LYS A 571 21.94 -8.65 -5.63
C LYS A 571 22.50 -9.51 -6.74
N ALA A 572 23.70 -10.05 -6.56
CA ALA A 572 24.34 -10.92 -7.56
C ALA A 572 23.50 -12.18 -7.86
N ILE A 573 22.79 -12.72 -6.86
CA ILE A 573 21.86 -13.83 -7.05
C ILE A 573 20.59 -13.35 -7.77
N ASN A 574 20.01 -12.22 -7.35
CA ASN A 574 18.81 -11.65 -7.96
C ASN A 574 19.02 -11.19 -9.41
N ASP A 575 20.22 -10.83 -9.79
CA ASP A 575 20.57 -10.43 -11.15
C ASP A 575 21.13 -11.60 -12.01
N SER A 576 21.16 -12.82 -11.46
CA SER A 576 21.71 -14.00 -12.17
C SER A 576 20.77 -14.55 -13.25
N ARG A 577 19.56 -14.02 -13.41
CA ARG A 577 18.68 -14.38 -14.51
C ARG A 577 19.35 -13.96 -15.82
N GLU A 578 19.66 -14.93 -16.67
CA GLU A 578 20.08 -14.64 -18.03
C GLU A 578 18.94 -13.90 -18.75
N THR A 579 19.13 -12.61 -19.00
CA THR A 579 18.30 -11.88 -19.94
C THR A 579 18.65 -12.43 -21.33
N THR A 580 17.90 -13.39 -21.80
CA THR A 580 17.77 -13.62 -23.23
C THR A 580 17.08 -12.37 -23.79
N THR A 581 17.83 -11.30 -23.97
CA THR A 581 17.50 -10.24 -24.91
C THR A 581 17.64 -10.84 -26.31
N SER A 582 16.65 -11.63 -26.72
CA SER A 582 16.36 -11.70 -28.14
C SER A 582 15.87 -10.30 -28.50
N PHE A 583 16.76 -9.46 -28.99
CA PHE A 583 16.37 -8.42 -29.91
C PHE A 583 15.74 -9.20 -31.10
N SER A 584 14.42 -9.40 -31.06
CA SER A 584 13.69 -9.60 -32.30
C SER A 584 13.94 -8.31 -33.06
N THR A 585 14.75 -8.42 -34.10
CA THR A 585 14.95 -7.41 -35.12
C THR A 585 13.58 -6.88 -35.50
N ILE A 586 13.49 -5.54 -35.58
CA ILE A 586 12.36 -4.77 -36.11
C ILE A 586 12.18 -5.18 -37.58
N GLU A 587 11.61 -6.33 -37.85
CA GLU A 587 11.26 -6.80 -39.20
C GLU A 587 9.80 -7.25 -39.32
N ASP A 588 9.00 -7.14 -38.25
CA ASP A 588 7.59 -7.53 -38.27
C ASP A 588 6.64 -6.38 -37.80
N TYR A 589 6.77 -5.20 -38.41
CA TYR A 589 5.73 -4.16 -38.42
C TYR A 589 5.58 -3.55 -39.82
#